data_907d0ccad4bb0fa4ed1fe410d5842c4a
#
_entry.id   907d0ccad4bb0fa4ed1fe410d5842c4a
#
_cell.length_a   1.000
_cell.length_b   1.000
_cell.length_c   1.000
_cell.angle_alpha   90.00
_cell.angle_beta   90.00
_cell.angle_gamma   90.00
#
_symmetry.space_group_name_H-M   'P 1'
#
loop_
_entity.id
_entity.type
_entity.pdbx_description
1 polymer ?
#
loop_
_entity_poly.entity_id
_entity_poly.type
_entity_poly.pdbx_seq_one_letter_code
_entity_poly.pdbx_strand_id
1 'polypeptide(L)'
;INKRQFTVGFQGGFDGCNPTISIDLGTSISSGNSQGFNLSTSTSSGSVGYVKGINSVSNPDDFDINLVSVPGIVRRHHSYVFDKVIDMVEAREDAFFIGDVVGAGDSISQAIEQGIAIDSNYVGTYYPWVKTIDSRTNKLISVPPSVLMPGIYASNDAVAAEWFAPAGLNRGGIVGAISVLNRLTHAERDE
;
A
#
# COMPACT_ATOMS: atom_id res chain seq x y z
N ILE A 1 -26.08 -39.22 -25.27
CA ILE A 1 -25.06 -38.85 -24.26
C ILE A 1 -25.81 -38.40 -23.02
N ASN A 2 -25.81 -39.22 -21.97
CA ASN A 2 -26.41 -38.85 -20.68
C ASN A 2 -25.56 -37.77 -20.03
N LYS A 3 -26.04 -36.53 -20.07
CA LYS A 3 -25.47 -35.44 -19.28
C LYS A 3 -25.78 -35.72 -17.81
N ARG A 4 -24.82 -36.19 -17.06
CA ARG A 4 -24.98 -36.33 -15.62
C ARG A 4 -24.91 -34.94 -15.00
N GLN A 5 -26.02 -34.49 -14.46
CA GLN A 5 -26.07 -33.30 -13.63
C GLN A 5 -25.64 -33.71 -12.22
N PHE A 6 -24.68 -32.99 -11.66
CA PHE A 6 -24.25 -33.18 -10.26
C PHE A 6 -24.26 -31.84 -9.55
N THR A 7 -24.61 -31.88 -8.30
CA THR A 7 -24.50 -30.73 -7.40
C THR A 7 -23.52 -31.12 -6.31
N VAL A 8 -22.42 -30.39 -6.19
CA VAL A 8 -21.40 -30.60 -5.18
C VAL A 8 -21.20 -29.27 -4.46
N GLY A 9 -21.35 -29.29 -3.14
CA GLY A 9 -20.93 -28.17 -2.29
C GLY A 9 -19.40 -28.14 -2.22
N PHE A 10 -18.80 -27.03 -2.62
CA PHE A 10 -17.37 -26.83 -2.41
C PHE A 10 -17.11 -26.63 -0.92
N GLN A 11 -16.17 -27.40 -0.37
CA GLN A 11 -15.73 -27.28 1.02
C GLN A 11 -14.39 -26.54 1.07
N GLY A 12 -14.16 -25.81 2.16
CA GLY A 12 -12.91 -25.06 2.38
C GLY A 12 -12.89 -23.66 1.76
N GLY A 13 -13.98 -23.23 1.15
CA GLY A 13 -14.21 -21.83 0.83
C GLY A 13 -14.67 -21.05 2.08
N PHE A 14 -14.31 -19.79 2.17
CA PHE A 14 -14.89 -18.87 3.14
C PHE A 14 -15.12 -17.50 2.47
N ASP A 15 -16.08 -16.76 2.99
CA ASP A 15 -16.52 -15.50 2.36
C ASP A 15 -15.61 -14.30 2.67
N GLY A 16 -14.34 -14.53 2.96
CA GLY A 16 -13.40 -13.48 3.32
C GLY A 16 -13.58 -13.02 4.78
N CYS A 17 -13.34 -11.75 5.03
CA CYS A 17 -13.57 -11.16 6.35
C CYS A 17 -15.06 -11.11 6.65
N ASN A 18 -15.45 -11.40 7.88
CA ASN A 18 -16.84 -11.32 8.32
C ASN A 18 -17.40 -9.92 8.04
N PRO A 19 -18.42 -9.75 7.18
CA PRO A 19 -18.93 -8.44 6.82
C PRO A 19 -19.68 -7.74 7.96
N THR A 20 -19.97 -8.46 9.04
CA THR A 20 -20.56 -7.87 10.27
C THR A 20 -19.52 -7.18 11.14
N ILE A 21 -18.23 -7.46 10.92
CA ILE A 21 -17.13 -6.78 11.60
C ILE A 21 -16.77 -5.58 10.75
N SER A 22 -17.16 -4.39 11.18
CA SER A 22 -16.71 -3.15 10.56
C SER A 22 -15.22 -2.95 10.88
N ILE A 23 -14.37 -3.15 9.89
CA ILE A 23 -12.96 -2.77 9.97
C ILE A 23 -12.86 -1.39 9.34
N ASP A 24 -12.59 -0.38 10.14
CA ASP A 24 -12.34 0.97 9.65
C ASP A 24 -10.98 0.96 8.93
N LEU A 25 -11.01 1.14 7.62
CA LEU A 25 -9.81 1.28 6.82
C LEU A 25 -9.01 2.51 7.29
N GLY A 26 -7.72 2.31 7.53
CA GLY A 26 -6.83 3.38 7.96
C GLY A 26 -6.76 3.60 9.46
N THR A 27 -7.41 2.75 10.27
CA THR A 27 -7.29 2.77 11.73
C THR A 27 -6.70 1.48 12.25
N SER A 28 -6.01 1.57 13.40
CA SER A 28 -5.56 0.40 14.19
C SER A 28 -4.67 -0.60 13.43
N ILE A 29 -3.84 -0.15 12.51
CA ILE A 29 -2.80 -0.98 11.91
C ILE A 29 -1.76 -1.30 12.98
N SER A 30 -1.48 -2.58 13.17
CA SER A 30 -0.47 -3.11 14.10
C SER A 30 0.17 -4.35 13.49
N SER A 31 1.27 -4.84 14.08
CA SER A 31 1.92 -6.08 13.61
C SER A 31 0.97 -7.27 13.50
N GLY A 32 0.03 -7.39 14.42
CA GLY A 32 -0.97 -8.46 14.44
C GLY A 32 -2.22 -8.19 13.59
N ASN A 33 -2.38 -6.99 13.05
CA ASN A 33 -3.57 -6.62 12.30
C ASN A 33 -3.28 -5.59 11.22
N SER A 34 -3.44 -5.98 9.97
CA SER A 34 -3.62 -5.07 8.86
C SER A 34 -4.82 -5.52 8.03
N GLN A 35 -5.89 -4.75 8.08
CA GLN A 35 -7.15 -5.06 7.38
C GLN A 35 -7.70 -6.46 7.70
N GLY A 36 -7.56 -6.91 8.94
CA GLY A 36 -7.98 -8.23 9.40
C GLY A 36 -6.95 -9.36 9.20
N PHE A 37 -5.81 -9.09 8.59
CA PHE A 37 -4.74 -10.07 8.40
C PHE A 37 -3.69 -9.96 9.50
N ASN A 38 -3.27 -11.11 10.03
CA ASN A 38 -2.15 -11.19 10.96
C ASN A 38 -0.82 -11.24 10.19
N LEU A 39 0.06 -10.29 10.46
CA LEU A 39 1.36 -10.11 9.82
C LEU A 39 2.50 -10.08 10.84
N SER A 40 2.25 -10.53 12.06
CA SER A 40 3.20 -10.45 13.19
C SER A 40 4.50 -11.22 12.99
N THR A 41 4.48 -12.27 12.17
CA THR A 41 5.66 -13.10 11.86
C THR A 41 5.68 -13.47 10.38
N SER A 42 6.84 -13.90 9.89
CA SER A 42 7.00 -14.39 8.51
C SER A 42 6.13 -15.61 8.18
N THR A 43 5.75 -16.38 9.19
CA THR A 43 4.93 -17.60 9.05
C THR A 43 3.43 -17.36 9.31
N SER A 44 3.05 -16.15 9.70
CA SER A 44 1.64 -15.80 9.88
C SER A 44 0.86 -15.97 8.59
N SER A 45 -0.40 -16.36 8.67
CA SER A 45 -1.27 -16.62 7.51
C SER A 45 -1.36 -15.41 6.57
N GLY A 46 -1.41 -14.20 7.11
CA GLY A 46 -1.38 -12.96 6.35
C GLY A 46 -0.06 -12.77 5.59
N SER A 47 1.08 -12.92 6.28
CA SER A 47 2.40 -12.81 5.66
C SER A 47 2.60 -13.82 4.52
N VAL A 48 2.21 -15.07 4.76
CA VAL A 48 2.29 -16.13 3.73
C VAL A 48 1.37 -15.80 2.54
N GLY A 49 0.17 -15.28 2.79
CA GLY A 49 -0.77 -14.86 1.76
C GLY A 49 -0.21 -13.72 0.89
N TYR A 50 0.33 -12.67 1.52
CA TYR A 50 0.96 -11.55 0.82
C TYR A 50 2.17 -12.00 -0.01
N VAL A 51 3.06 -12.82 0.55
CA VAL A 51 4.24 -13.33 -0.18
C VAL A 51 3.82 -14.18 -1.39
N LYS A 52 2.76 -14.99 -1.28
CA LYS A 52 2.21 -15.71 -2.45
C LYS A 52 1.68 -14.75 -3.52
N GLY A 53 0.98 -13.69 -3.11
CA GLY A 53 0.51 -12.66 -4.03
C GLY A 53 1.67 -11.94 -4.73
N ILE A 54 2.70 -11.54 -3.98
CA ILE A 54 3.92 -10.91 -4.50
C ILE A 54 4.60 -11.81 -5.52
N ASN A 55 4.80 -13.09 -5.16
CA ASN A 55 5.44 -14.06 -6.05
C ASN A 55 4.63 -14.33 -7.33
N SER A 56 3.30 -14.19 -7.28
CA SER A 56 2.47 -14.41 -8.48
C SER A 56 2.66 -13.33 -9.55
N VAL A 57 3.15 -12.16 -9.18
CA VAL A 57 3.42 -11.03 -10.08
C VAL A 57 4.91 -10.74 -10.25
N SER A 58 5.78 -11.64 -9.78
CA SER A 58 7.23 -11.44 -9.80
C SER A 58 7.86 -11.64 -11.17
N ASN A 59 7.19 -12.37 -12.07
CA ASN A 59 7.71 -12.61 -13.42
C ASN A 59 7.34 -11.45 -14.36
N PRO A 60 8.31 -10.67 -14.88
CA PRO A 60 8.04 -9.56 -15.79
C PRO A 60 7.46 -10.01 -17.13
N ASP A 61 7.73 -11.25 -17.57
CA ASP A 61 7.20 -11.77 -18.84
C ASP A 61 5.69 -12.10 -18.77
N ASP A 62 5.16 -12.36 -17.58
CA ASP A 62 3.74 -12.71 -17.40
C ASP A 62 2.87 -11.48 -17.18
N PHE A 63 3.42 -10.42 -16.57
CA PHE A 63 2.66 -9.22 -16.18
C PHE A 63 3.45 -7.95 -16.47
N ASP A 64 2.88 -7.08 -17.28
CA ASP A 64 3.39 -5.72 -17.52
C ASP A 64 2.85 -4.78 -16.43
N ILE A 65 3.70 -4.43 -15.47
CA ILE A 65 3.37 -3.60 -14.31
C ILE A 65 4.45 -2.52 -14.13
N ASN A 66 4.03 -1.27 -13.98
CA ASN A 66 4.93 -0.13 -13.79
C ASN A 66 4.91 0.39 -12.36
N LEU A 67 3.75 0.29 -11.67
CA LEU A 67 3.58 0.75 -10.31
C LEU A 67 3.05 -0.37 -9.41
N VAL A 68 3.65 -0.52 -8.26
CA VAL A 68 3.22 -1.44 -7.21
C VAL A 68 2.85 -0.63 -5.96
N SER A 69 1.72 -0.93 -5.38
CA SER A 69 1.29 -0.35 -4.12
C SER A 69 0.61 -1.41 -3.27
N VAL A 70 0.90 -1.45 -1.98
CA VAL A 70 0.31 -2.40 -1.03
C VAL A 70 -0.23 -1.63 0.18
N PRO A 71 -1.36 -0.91 0.02
CA PRO A 71 -1.92 -0.10 1.09
C PRO A 71 -2.28 -0.94 2.31
N GLY A 72 -1.90 -0.43 3.50
CA GLY A 72 -2.08 -1.14 4.76
C GLY A 72 -0.87 -1.96 5.22
N ILE A 73 0.11 -2.19 4.34
CA ILE A 73 1.41 -2.72 4.73
C ILE A 73 2.32 -1.55 5.08
N VAL A 74 2.66 -1.46 6.35
CA VAL A 74 3.48 -0.39 6.92
C VAL A 74 4.82 -0.98 7.34
N ARG A 75 5.93 -0.45 6.86
CA ARG A 75 7.27 -1.01 7.08
C ARG A 75 7.58 -1.22 8.57
N ARG A 76 7.24 -0.25 9.40
CA ARG A 76 7.48 -0.30 10.85
C ARG A 76 6.83 -1.51 11.53
N HIS A 77 5.68 -1.94 11.05
CA HIS A 77 4.92 -3.05 11.64
C HIS A 77 5.03 -4.36 10.85
N HIS A 78 5.30 -4.27 9.55
CA HIS A 78 5.24 -5.40 8.61
C HIS A 78 6.51 -5.48 7.75
N SER A 79 7.69 -5.26 8.36
CA SER A 79 8.97 -5.18 7.65
C SER A 79 9.20 -6.38 6.73
N TYR A 80 8.90 -7.59 7.20
CA TYR A 80 9.08 -8.80 6.40
C TYR A 80 8.34 -8.76 5.05
N VAL A 81 7.06 -8.41 5.06
CA VAL A 81 6.27 -8.33 3.82
C VAL A 81 6.71 -7.15 2.98
N PHE A 82 6.99 -6.00 3.62
CA PHE A 82 7.46 -4.80 2.95
C PHE A 82 8.77 -5.05 2.19
N ASP A 83 9.75 -5.68 2.86
CA ASP A 83 11.05 -6.02 2.26
C ASP A 83 10.88 -7.04 1.12
N LYS A 84 9.89 -7.98 1.20
CA LYS A 84 9.56 -8.88 0.09
C LYS A 84 9.00 -8.17 -1.15
N VAL A 85 8.30 -7.06 -0.98
CA VAL A 85 7.89 -6.22 -2.12
C VAL A 85 9.11 -5.53 -2.72
N ILE A 86 10.04 -5.02 -1.91
CA ILE A 86 11.30 -4.43 -2.38
C ILE A 86 12.10 -5.47 -3.18
N ASP A 87 12.35 -6.64 -2.60
CA ASP A 87 13.06 -7.73 -3.28
C ASP A 87 12.45 -8.03 -4.67
N MET A 88 11.13 -8.01 -4.75
CA MET A 88 10.41 -8.29 -6.01
C MET A 88 10.61 -7.19 -7.04
N VAL A 89 10.44 -5.91 -6.69
CA VAL A 89 10.58 -4.80 -7.65
C VAL A 89 12.03 -4.61 -8.08
N GLU A 90 12.99 -4.87 -7.21
CA GLU A 90 14.42 -4.86 -7.55
C GLU A 90 14.79 -6.00 -8.50
N ALA A 91 14.22 -7.18 -8.30
CA ALA A 91 14.46 -8.31 -9.20
C ALA A 91 13.80 -8.13 -10.57
N ARG A 92 12.69 -7.39 -10.63
CA ARG A 92 11.98 -7.08 -11.88
C ARG A 92 12.67 -5.99 -12.71
N GLU A 93 13.19 -4.95 -12.04
CA GLU A 93 13.79 -3.75 -12.64
C GLU A 93 12.86 -2.90 -13.56
N ASP A 94 11.59 -3.27 -13.68
CA ASP A 94 10.58 -2.63 -14.54
C ASP A 94 9.43 -1.97 -13.77
N ALA A 95 9.40 -2.11 -12.45
CA ALA A 95 8.34 -1.61 -11.60
C ALA A 95 8.86 -0.73 -10.46
N PHE A 96 8.03 0.24 -10.03
CA PHE A 96 8.32 1.13 -8.92
C PHE A 96 7.34 0.91 -7.77
N PHE A 97 7.86 0.70 -6.56
CA PHE A 97 7.06 0.45 -5.36
C PHE A 97 6.76 1.75 -4.62
N ILE A 98 5.50 2.01 -4.35
CA ILE A 98 5.02 3.11 -3.51
C ILE A 98 4.61 2.54 -2.16
N GLY A 99 5.47 2.71 -1.15
CA GLY A 99 5.32 2.11 0.17
C GLY A 99 5.02 3.10 1.29
N ASP A 100 4.37 2.60 2.35
CA ASP A 100 4.10 3.36 3.56
C ASP A 100 5.08 2.93 4.67
N VAL A 101 5.82 3.87 5.23
CA VAL A 101 6.84 3.57 6.25
C VAL A 101 6.28 3.49 7.66
N VAL A 102 5.25 4.27 7.96
CA VAL A 102 4.68 4.42 9.32
C VAL A 102 3.16 4.43 9.31
N GLY A 103 2.55 4.12 10.45
CA GLY A 103 1.11 4.18 10.66
C GLY A 103 0.58 5.61 10.89
N ALA A 104 -0.74 5.75 10.91
CA ALA A 104 -1.41 7.05 11.04
C ALA A 104 -1.07 7.82 12.34
N GLY A 105 -0.77 7.10 13.42
CA GLY A 105 -0.44 7.69 14.74
C GLY A 105 1.04 7.87 15.01
N ASP A 106 1.90 7.49 14.07
CA ASP A 106 3.33 7.52 14.27
C ASP A 106 3.93 8.92 14.05
N SER A 107 5.05 9.20 14.73
CA SER A 107 5.72 10.48 14.66
C SER A 107 6.60 10.60 13.41
N ILE A 108 7.00 11.84 13.09
CA ILE A 108 7.92 12.13 12.01
C ILE A 108 9.28 11.46 12.22
N SER A 109 9.81 11.46 13.44
CA SER A 109 11.10 10.81 13.75
C SER A 109 11.07 9.30 13.43
N GLN A 110 9.94 8.65 13.67
CA GLN A 110 9.74 7.25 13.29
C GLN A 110 9.64 7.07 11.77
N ALA A 111 9.06 8.03 11.07
CA ALA A 111 9.01 8.01 9.61
C ALA A 111 10.41 8.15 9.01
N ILE A 112 11.20 9.06 9.53
CA ILE A 112 12.60 9.28 9.12
C ILE A 112 13.44 8.03 9.39
N GLU A 113 13.36 7.46 10.60
CA GLU A 113 14.06 6.23 10.96
C GLU A 113 13.78 5.08 9.98
N GLN A 114 12.50 4.88 9.65
CA GLN A 114 12.11 3.83 8.72
C GLN A 114 12.47 4.16 7.26
N GLY A 115 12.44 5.44 6.88
CA GLY A 115 12.81 5.89 5.53
C GLY A 115 14.32 5.73 5.26
N ILE A 116 15.17 6.16 6.19
CA ILE A 116 16.63 6.01 6.07
C ILE A 116 17.07 4.55 5.96
N ALA A 117 16.30 3.63 6.54
CA ALA A 117 16.59 2.20 6.49
C ALA A 117 16.24 1.54 5.15
N ILE A 118 15.69 2.29 4.18
CA ILE A 118 15.43 1.81 2.83
C ILE A 118 16.55 2.32 1.91
N ASP A 119 17.29 1.39 1.32
CA ASP A 119 18.34 1.67 0.33
C ASP A 119 17.97 0.99 -0.98
N SER A 120 17.09 1.65 -1.75
CA SER A 120 16.61 1.13 -3.04
C SER A 120 16.18 2.26 -3.97
N ASN A 121 16.55 2.15 -5.24
CA ASN A 121 16.15 3.07 -6.30
C ASN A 121 14.72 2.80 -6.82
N TYR A 122 14.15 1.67 -6.45
CA TYR A 122 12.82 1.22 -6.95
C TYR A 122 11.70 1.49 -5.94
N VAL A 123 11.97 2.27 -4.88
CA VAL A 123 11.00 2.54 -3.81
C VAL A 123 10.83 4.02 -3.57
N GLY A 124 9.58 4.47 -3.52
CA GLY A 124 9.20 5.80 -3.04
C GLY A 124 8.33 5.71 -1.80
N THR A 125 8.65 6.50 -0.79
CA THR A 125 7.87 6.57 0.45
C THR A 125 7.41 7.98 0.70
N TYR A 126 6.22 8.11 1.30
CA TYR A 126 5.57 9.40 1.51
C TYR A 126 5.05 9.52 2.95
N TYR A 127 5.10 10.72 3.48
CA TYR A 127 4.57 11.10 4.78
C TYR A 127 4.02 12.54 4.70
N PRO A 128 3.00 12.91 5.42
CA PRO A 128 2.17 12.15 6.37
C PRO A 128 0.95 11.48 5.70
N TRP A 129 0.17 10.76 6.51
CA TRP A 129 -1.14 10.25 6.10
C TRP A 129 -2.09 11.38 5.72
N VAL A 130 -3.03 11.07 4.84
CA VAL A 130 -3.95 12.04 4.22
C VAL A 130 -5.37 11.77 4.66
N LYS A 131 -6.14 12.82 4.89
CA LYS A 131 -7.57 12.75 5.15
C LYS A 131 -8.35 12.93 3.85
N THR A 132 -9.25 12.00 3.58
CA THR A 132 -10.13 11.99 2.42
C THR A 132 -11.56 11.63 2.84
N ILE A 133 -12.53 11.86 1.96
CA ILE A 133 -13.91 11.41 2.18
C ILE A 133 -14.08 10.04 1.53
N ASP A 134 -14.54 9.06 2.30
CA ASP A 134 -15.02 7.81 1.78
C ASP A 134 -16.30 8.04 0.96
N SER A 135 -16.25 7.76 -0.33
CA SER A 135 -17.38 7.98 -1.25
C SER A 135 -18.62 7.14 -0.92
N ARG A 136 -18.44 6.03 -0.22
CA ARG A 136 -19.55 5.14 0.15
C ARG A 136 -20.28 5.58 1.40
N THR A 137 -19.54 5.99 2.43
CA THR A 137 -20.12 6.35 3.74
C THR A 137 -20.21 7.86 3.96
N ASN A 138 -19.60 8.65 3.09
CA ASN A 138 -19.46 10.10 3.19
C ASN A 138 -18.80 10.56 4.50
N LYS A 139 -17.96 9.68 5.09
CA LYS A 139 -17.20 9.97 6.30
C LYS A 139 -15.77 10.37 5.97
N LEU A 140 -15.22 11.24 6.81
CA LEU A 140 -13.81 11.59 6.75
C LEU A 140 -12.98 10.43 7.30
N ILE A 141 -12.10 9.88 6.47
CA ILE A 141 -11.19 8.80 6.82
C ILE A 141 -9.74 9.22 6.59
N SER A 142 -8.83 8.60 7.33
CA SER A 142 -7.39 8.75 7.11
C SER A 142 -6.88 7.57 6.29
N VAL A 143 -6.19 7.87 5.21
CA VAL A 143 -5.62 6.86 4.32
C VAL A 143 -4.12 7.05 4.19
N PRO A 144 -3.35 5.97 3.99
CA PRO A 144 -1.92 6.08 3.74
C PRO A 144 -1.67 6.72 2.37
N PRO A 145 -0.53 7.39 2.18
CA PRO A 145 -0.16 8.01 0.91
C PRO A 145 -0.17 7.03 -0.26
N SER A 146 0.19 5.77 -0.05
CA SER A 146 0.23 4.74 -1.09
C SER A 146 -1.11 4.48 -1.78
N VAL A 147 -2.24 4.90 -1.19
CA VAL A 147 -3.56 4.82 -1.81
C VAL A 147 -3.75 5.89 -2.90
N LEU A 148 -3.18 7.09 -2.70
CA LEU A 148 -3.43 8.25 -3.54
C LEU A 148 -2.30 8.52 -4.54
N MET A 149 -1.07 8.19 -4.16
CA MET A 149 0.13 8.46 -4.96
C MET A 149 0.15 7.80 -6.34
N PRO A 150 -0.32 6.54 -6.53
CA PRO A 150 -0.37 5.95 -7.87
C PRO A 150 -1.20 6.78 -8.86
N GLY A 151 -2.28 7.41 -8.39
CA GLY A 151 -3.08 8.31 -9.21
C GLY A 151 -2.34 9.57 -9.64
N ILE A 152 -1.43 10.09 -8.80
CA ILE A 152 -0.59 11.24 -9.13
C ILE A 152 0.44 10.88 -10.17
N TYR A 153 1.11 9.72 -10.01
CA TYR A 153 2.07 9.21 -11.01
C TYR A 153 1.39 9.03 -12.36
N ALA A 154 0.27 8.32 -12.40
CA ALA A 154 -0.48 8.10 -13.64
C ALA A 154 -0.96 9.42 -14.29
N SER A 155 -1.39 10.39 -13.49
CA SER A 155 -1.77 11.72 -13.99
C SER A 155 -0.58 12.49 -14.54
N ASN A 156 0.57 12.43 -13.88
CA ASN A 156 1.79 13.07 -14.33
C ASN A 156 2.28 12.47 -15.66
N ASP A 157 2.25 11.14 -15.79
CA ASP A 157 2.67 10.43 -16.99
C ASP A 157 1.77 10.78 -18.20
N ALA A 158 0.48 10.97 -17.96
CA ALA A 158 -0.47 11.37 -18.99
C ALA A 158 -0.28 12.81 -19.47
N VAL A 159 0.21 13.73 -18.63
CA VAL A 159 0.32 15.18 -18.94
C VAL A 159 1.73 15.59 -19.33
N ALA A 160 2.75 14.86 -18.87
CA ALA A 160 4.16 15.19 -19.08
C ALA A 160 4.90 14.02 -19.73
N ALA A 161 5.74 13.33 -18.96
CA ALA A 161 6.49 12.16 -19.38
C ALA A 161 6.84 11.33 -18.15
N GLU A 162 7.01 10.03 -18.33
CA GLU A 162 7.29 9.05 -17.26
C GLU A 162 8.54 9.39 -16.43
N TRP A 163 9.57 9.96 -17.08
CA TRP A 163 10.80 10.39 -16.41
C TRP A 163 10.68 11.74 -15.69
N PHE A 164 9.51 12.39 -15.77
CA PHE A 164 9.30 13.70 -15.13
C PHE A 164 8.68 13.50 -13.74
N ALA A 165 9.39 13.92 -12.69
CA ALA A 165 8.91 13.77 -11.32
C ALA A 165 7.55 14.46 -11.09
N PRO A 166 6.57 13.80 -10.45
CA PRO A 166 5.28 14.40 -10.08
C PRO A 166 5.48 15.37 -8.91
N ALA A 167 5.79 16.62 -9.19
CA ALA A 167 6.09 17.62 -8.19
C ALA A 167 5.42 18.97 -8.48
N GLY A 168 5.31 19.79 -7.44
CA GLY A 168 4.74 21.13 -7.51
C GLY A 168 3.21 21.16 -7.57
N LEU A 169 2.64 22.37 -7.56
CA LEU A 169 1.20 22.60 -7.44
C LEU A 169 0.39 22.09 -8.64
N ASN A 170 1.00 22.03 -9.82
CA ASN A 170 0.29 21.66 -11.05
C ASN A 170 0.28 20.15 -11.32
N ARG A 171 1.29 19.40 -10.84
CA ARG A 171 1.46 17.98 -11.14
C ARG A 171 1.53 17.07 -9.92
N GLY A 172 1.89 17.63 -8.75
CA GLY A 172 1.94 16.92 -7.48
C GLY A 172 0.72 17.14 -6.59
N GLY A 173 -0.36 17.71 -7.11
CA GLY A 173 -1.59 17.93 -6.36
C GLY A 173 -2.37 16.62 -6.14
N ILE A 174 -2.70 16.31 -4.90
CA ILE A 174 -3.45 15.09 -4.54
C ILE A 174 -4.95 15.36 -4.69
N VAL A 175 -5.54 14.81 -5.74
CA VAL A 175 -6.97 14.89 -5.98
C VAL A 175 -7.71 14.08 -4.91
N GLY A 176 -8.73 14.70 -4.29
CA GLY A 176 -9.52 14.06 -3.23
C GLY A 176 -8.94 14.20 -1.81
N ALA A 177 -7.74 14.74 -1.65
CA ALA A 177 -7.20 15.07 -0.34
C ALA A 177 -7.86 16.32 0.23
N ILE A 178 -8.35 16.24 1.46
CA ILE A 178 -8.95 17.39 2.18
C ILE A 178 -7.90 18.06 3.06
N SER A 179 -7.12 17.24 3.75
CA SER A 179 -6.04 17.71 4.63
C SER A 179 -5.05 16.59 4.91
N VAL A 180 -3.91 16.95 5.43
CA VAL A 180 -2.94 15.99 5.99
C VAL A 180 -3.27 15.69 7.45
N LEU A 181 -2.89 14.51 7.92
CA LEU A 181 -3.09 14.12 9.32
C LEU A 181 -2.20 14.95 10.25
N ASN A 182 -0.93 15.12 9.88
CA ASN A 182 0.05 15.91 10.61
C ASN A 182 0.56 17.06 9.73
N ARG A 183 0.56 18.27 10.24
CA ARG A 183 1.18 19.42 9.55
C ARG A 183 2.65 19.47 9.92
N LEU A 184 3.50 19.48 8.90
CA LEU A 184 4.94 19.59 9.07
C LEU A 184 5.37 21.06 9.04
N THR A 185 6.29 21.43 9.92
CA THR A 185 7.02 22.70 9.87
C THR A 185 8.07 22.67 8.75
N HIS A 186 8.69 23.81 8.45
CA HIS A 186 9.78 23.85 7.47
C HIS A 186 10.98 23.01 7.92
N ALA A 187 11.36 23.11 9.19
CA ALA A 187 12.48 22.35 9.74
C ALA A 187 12.26 20.84 9.66
N GLU A 188 11.05 20.38 9.97
CA GLU A 188 10.70 18.95 9.88
C GLU A 188 10.61 18.41 8.43
N ARG A 189 10.55 19.29 7.44
CA ARG A 189 10.58 18.89 6.03
C ARG A 189 11.99 18.84 5.46
N ASP A 190 12.93 19.49 6.12
CA ASP A 190 14.32 19.56 5.72
C ASP A 190 15.16 18.40 6.34
N GLU A 191 14.57 17.63 7.25
CA GLU A 191 15.13 16.46 7.91
C GLU A 191 14.92 15.19 7.08
#